data_7966d324f8c644d945752b1c9f787edb
#
_entry.id   7966d324f8c644d945752b1c9f787edb
#
_cell.length_a   1.000
_cell.length_b   1.000
_cell.length_c   1.000
_cell.angle_alpha   90.00
_cell.angle_beta   90.00
_cell.angle_gamma   90.00
#
_symmetry.space_group_name_H-M   'P 1'
#
loop_
_entity.id
_entity.type
_entity.pdbx_description
1 polymer ?
#
loop_
_entity_poly.entity_id
_entity_poly.type
_entity_poly.pdbx_seq_one_letter_code
_entity_poly.pdbx_strand_id
1 'polypeptide(L)'
;MNLITLDFETFYDVGFSLSNLTTEEYIRDERFQIIGVGIKINDGSTKWHSGSREEICKVLKGIDWDQSVLLCHNTLFDGAILSMVFNIHPAIYFDTLSMARAVNGVDVGGSLAFLAKYYELGEKGHEVIDAKGKRLEDFQDHELHRYGMYCKNDVELTYNLYNILSKNFPQKELELIDLTIRMYTQPLLEVDDGLLQVRLEEIRTEKQELLSGLMTRLECEDEECVRKKLASNKQFAELLEELGVTVPMKISPTTGKDTYALAKGDTGFLELCEHEDPFIQELCRVRLGTKSTIEESRIERFLAIGARNKGKLPIPLKYYGAHTGRWAGSDKVNFQNLPSRDVKKKALKNGVIAPMGFKVINCDSSQIEARVLVWLAGQNDVMQWYKEGRDVYSEFASKVYNKPVADITKQERAVGKTCILGLGYGTGATKLQLTLKLMAGVDIDEEESKRLVAVYRELNDKVIELWRDCENALHDIASWPEIKQPYYIGHHQCLLVTPDGIKLPNGLYIKYPKLKLDASESRTKFMYKSRRGEISIWGGSVVENVVQALARIIVGEQMLEVNKKYRPVLTVHDAVVCVVPEQEVESAQEYIMNVMSTPPNWATGLPVTCEADYGDSYGDC
;
A
#
# COMPACT_ATOMS: atom_id res chain seq x y z
N MET A 1 -2.90 -28.80 -15.33
CA MET A 1 -3.92 -27.75 -15.19
C MET A 1 -4.07 -27.02 -16.51
N ASN A 2 -5.30 -26.63 -16.88
CA ASN A 2 -5.53 -25.80 -18.06
C ASN A 2 -5.27 -24.31 -17.73
N LEU A 3 -4.70 -23.57 -18.67
CA LEU A 3 -4.60 -22.12 -18.60
C LEU A 3 -5.82 -21.52 -19.30
N ILE A 4 -6.67 -20.85 -18.56
CA ILE A 4 -7.87 -20.18 -19.06
C ILE A 4 -7.58 -18.67 -19.10
N THR A 5 -7.32 -18.14 -20.29
CA THR A 5 -7.23 -16.69 -20.48
C THR A 5 -8.60 -16.13 -20.76
N LEU A 6 -9.02 -15.14 -19.98
CA LEU A 6 -10.40 -14.65 -19.97
C LEU A 6 -10.44 -13.13 -19.86
N ASP A 7 -11.46 -12.51 -20.48
CA ASP A 7 -11.76 -11.09 -20.38
C ASP A 7 -13.27 -10.89 -20.50
N PHE A 8 -13.87 -10.19 -19.52
CA PHE A 8 -15.29 -9.84 -19.51
C PHE A 8 -15.52 -8.44 -20.07
N GLU A 9 -16.45 -8.33 -20.99
CA GLU A 9 -17.01 -7.05 -21.42
C GLU A 9 -18.32 -6.79 -20.70
N THR A 10 -18.44 -5.60 -20.09
CA THR A 10 -19.56 -5.24 -19.23
C THR A 10 -20.13 -3.87 -19.57
N PHE A 11 -21.40 -3.64 -19.25
CA PHE A 11 -22.05 -2.35 -19.42
C PHE A 11 -21.41 -1.26 -18.56
N TYR A 12 -21.15 -0.10 -19.14
CA TYR A 12 -20.70 1.08 -18.40
C TYR A 12 -21.16 2.36 -19.09
N ASP A 13 -21.28 3.44 -18.29
CA ASP A 13 -21.59 4.79 -18.77
C ASP A 13 -20.83 5.88 -18.00
N VAL A 14 -21.24 7.15 -18.16
CA VAL A 14 -20.61 8.31 -17.49
C VAL A 14 -20.76 8.24 -15.97
N GLY A 15 -21.92 7.80 -15.48
CA GLY A 15 -22.24 7.72 -14.05
C GLY A 15 -21.91 6.36 -13.43
N PHE A 16 -21.84 5.31 -14.26
CA PHE A 16 -21.64 3.93 -13.86
C PHE A 16 -20.37 3.35 -14.47
N SER A 17 -19.27 3.44 -13.74
CA SER A 17 -17.95 2.97 -14.21
C SER A 17 -17.00 2.76 -13.03
N LEU A 18 -15.94 2.00 -13.23
CA LEU A 18 -14.88 1.76 -12.25
C LEU A 18 -14.07 3.03 -11.88
N SER A 19 -14.21 4.14 -12.62
CA SER A 19 -13.67 5.43 -12.21
C SER A 19 -14.48 6.05 -11.06
N ASN A 20 -15.76 5.79 -11.00
CA ASN A 20 -16.69 6.33 -10.01
C ASN A 20 -16.95 5.35 -8.84
N LEU A 21 -17.06 4.06 -9.13
CA LEU A 21 -17.40 2.99 -8.18
C LEU A 21 -16.18 2.14 -7.83
N THR A 22 -16.24 1.43 -6.72
CA THR A 22 -15.32 0.31 -6.45
C THR A 22 -15.70 -0.89 -7.34
N THR A 23 -14.81 -1.84 -7.50
CA THR A 23 -15.08 -3.07 -8.26
C THR A 23 -16.28 -3.82 -7.69
N GLU A 24 -16.37 -3.90 -6.37
CA GLU A 24 -17.48 -4.56 -5.67
C GLU A 24 -18.80 -3.81 -5.87
N GLU A 25 -18.81 -2.48 -5.70
CA GLU A 25 -19.99 -1.63 -5.96
C GLU A 25 -20.48 -1.79 -7.39
N TYR A 26 -19.55 -1.78 -8.36
CA TYR A 26 -19.87 -1.91 -9.77
C TYR A 26 -20.50 -3.26 -10.10
N ILE A 27 -19.93 -4.38 -9.60
CA ILE A 27 -20.42 -5.74 -9.90
C ILE A 27 -21.74 -6.05 -9.18
N ARG A 28 -21.98 -5.47 -8.00
CA ARG A 28 -23.18 -5.70 -7.18
C ARG A 28 -24.33 -4.74 -7.48
N ASP A 29 -24.11 -3.70 -8.25
CA ASP A 29 -25.12 -2.72 -8.64
C ASP A 29 -26.16 -3.37 -9.58
N GLU A 30 -27.42 -2.97 -9.46
CA GLU A 30 -28.52 -3.47 -10.32
C GLU A 30 -28.33 -3.16 -11.81
N ARG A 31 -27.53 -2.14 -12.12
CA ARG A 31 -27.18 -1.75 -13.51
C ARG A 31 -26.15 -2.68 -14.13
N PHE A 32 -25.46 -3.51 -13.34
CA PHE A 32 -24.42 -4.40 -13.85
C PHE A 32 -24.96 -5.38 -14.87
N GLN A 33 -24.37 -5.41 -16.05
CA GLN A 33 -24.69 -6.36 -17.11
C GLN A 33 -23.41 -6.83 -17.79
N ILE A 34 -23.29 -8.14 -17.97
CA ILE A 34 -22.26 -8.74 -18.80
C ILE A 34 -22.74 -8.67 -20.25
N ILE A 35 -21.96 -8.07 -21.14
CA ILE A 35 -22.21 -8.03 -22.58
C ILE A 35 -21.71 -9.33 -23.22
N GLY A 36 -20.57 -9.82 -22.74
CA GLY A 36 -20.01 -11.08 -23.18
C GLY A 36 -18.66 -11.38 -22.53
N VAL A 37 -18.06 -12.50 -22.94
CA VAL A 37 -16.79 -12.98 -22.43
C VAL A 37 -15.95 -13.61 -23.53
N GLY A 38 -14.69 -13.21 -23.61
CA GLY A 38 -13.66 -13.86 -24.40
C GLY A 38 -12.96 -14.96 -23.61
N ILE A 39 -12.84 -16.15 -24.16
CA ILE A 39 -12.22 -17.29 -23.48
C ILE A 39 -11.23 -17.99 -24.42
N LYS A 40 -10.01 -18.18 -23.93
CA LYS A 40 -8.97 -18.98 -24.58
C LYS A 40 -8.54 -20.09 -23.62
N ILE A 41 -8.54 -21.33 -24.09
CA ILE A 41 -8.08 -22.49 -23.32
C ILE A 41 -6.72 -22.91 -23.86
N ASN A 42 -5.69 -22.81 -23.04
CA ASN A 42 -4.30 -23.08 -23.40
C ASN A 42 -3.90 -22.27 -24.67
N ASP A 43 -3.31 -22.90 -25.67
CA ASP A 43 -2.93 -22.34 -26.96
C ASP A 43 -4.03 -22.41 -28.03
N GLY A 44 -5.24 -22.84 -27.68
CA GLY A 44 -6.37 -22.94 -28.59
C GLY A 44 -6.88 -21.58 -29.10
N SER A 45 -7.81 -21.59 -30.03
CA SER A 45 -8.43 -20.36 -30.55
C SER A 45 -9.32 -19.69 -29.51
N THR A 46 -9.24 -18.35 -29.41
CA THR A 46 -10.11 -17.56 -28.53
C THR A 46 -11.55 -17.56 -29.06
N LYS A 47 -12.49 -17.86 -28.18
CA LYS A 47 -13.93 -17.85 -28.45
C LYS A 47 -14.59 -16.67 -27.73
N TRP A 48 -15.53 -16.03 -28.41
CA TRP A 48 -16.41 -15.02 -27.86
C TRP A 48 -17.78 -15.62 -27.57
N HIS A 49 -18.31 -15.33 -26.40
CA HIS A 49 -19.65 -15.73 -25.95
C HIS A 49 -20.36 -14.48 -25.45
N SER A 50 -21.50 -14.15 -26.05
CA SER A 50 -22.41 -13.08 -25.63
C SER A 50 -23.80 -13.66 -25.44
N GLY A 51 -24.61 -13.01 -24.62
CA GLY A 51 -25.96 -13.45 -24.33
C GLY A 51 -26.37 -13.18 -22.90
N SER A 52 -27.46 -13.79 -22.48
CA SER A 52 -27.97 -13.68 -21.11
C SER A 52 -26.97 -14.20 -20.07
N ARG A 53 -27.14 -13.78 -18.82
CA ARG A 53 -26.33 -14.28 -17.70
C ARG A 53 -26.37 -15.81 -17.59
N GLU A 54 -27.52 -16.43 -17.88
CA GLU A 54 -27.71 -17.87 -17.86
C GLU A 54 -26.92 -18.57 -18.96
N GLU A 55 -26.86 -18.00 -20.15
CA GLU A 55 -26.08 -18.54 -21.30
C GLU A 55 -24.58 -18.46 -20.99
N ILE A 56 -24.09 -17.31 -20.52
CA ILE A 56 -22.70 -17.15 -20.07
C ILE A 56 -22.38 -18.15 -18.94
N CYS A 57 -23.28 -18.31 -17.96
CA CYS A 57 -23.12 -19.27 -16.86
C CYS A 57 -22.95 -20.72 -17.37
N LYS A 58 -23.70 -21.13 -18.39
CA LYS A 58 -23.57 -22.48 -18.98
C LYS A 58 -22.19 -22.68 -19.60
N VAL A 59 -21.69 -21.69 -20.32
CA VAL A 59 -20.33 -21.72 -20.91
C VAL A 59 -19.28 -21.87 -19.81
N LEU A 60 -19.34 -21.00 -18.79
CA LEU A 60 -18.37 -21.00 -17.69
C LEU A 60 -18.41 -22.29 -16.87
N LYS A 61 -19.59 -22.86 -16.58
CA LYS A 61 -19.73 -24.14 -15.91
C LYS A 61 -19.24 -25.34 -16.70
N GLY A 62 -19.04 -25.19 -18.00
CA GLY A 62 -18.43 -26.21 -18.86
C GLY A 62 -16.90 -26.33 -18.69
N ILE A 63 -16.27 -25.45 -17.90
CA ILE A 63 -14.83 -25.44 -17.62
C ILE A 63 -14.60 -26.11 -16.25
N ASP A 64 -13.61 -26.98 -16.16
CA ASP A 64 -13.16 -27.58 -14.91
C ASP A 64 -12.24 -26.59 -14.17
N TRP A 65 -12.84 -25.73 -13.34
CA TRP A 65 -12.13 -24.67 -12.61
C TRP A 65 -11.23 -25.19 -11.51
N ASP A 66 -11.49 -26.36 -10.95
CA ASP A 66 -10.65 -26.99 -9.94
C ASP A 66 -9.32 -27.50 -10.53
N GLN A 67 -9.26 -27.66 -11.86
CA GLN A 67 -8.06 -28.02 -12.60
C GLN A 67 -7.59 -26.91 -13.55
N SER A 68 -7.96 -25.66 -13.27
CA SER A 68 -7.67 -24.54 -14.14
C SER A 68 -6.98 -23.38 -13.44
N VAL A 69 -6.09 -22.74 -14.16
CA VAL A 69 -5.48 -21.43 -13.82
C VAL A 69 -6.25 -20.37 -14.59
N LEU A 70 -6.79 -19.38 -13.89
CA LEU A 70 -7.37 -18.17 -14.50
C LEU A 70 -6.25 -17.17 -14.77
N LEU A 71 -6.18 -16.66 -16.00
CA LEU A 71 -5.29 -15.60 -16.44
C LEU A 71 -6.09 -14.45 -17.01
N CYS A 72 -5.94 -13.25 -16.47
CA CYS A 72 -6.51 -12.02 -17.01
C CYS A 72 -5.48 -10.87 -16.97
N HIS A 73 -5.84 -9.73 -17.52
CA HIS A 73 -5.14 -8.48 -17.31
C HIS A 73 -5.90 -7.61 -16.30
N ASN A 74 -5.43 -7.54 -15.04
CA ASN A 74 -6.16 -7.06 -13.86
C ASN A 74 -7.19 -8.09 -13.35
N THR A 75 -6.72 -9.28 -13.10
CA THR A 75 -7.49 -10.47 -12.71
C THR A 75 -8.40 -10.26 -11.48
N LEU A 76 -8.13 -9.25 -10.65
CA LEU A 76 -9.02 -8.88 -9.56
C LEU A 76 -10.44 -8.58 -10.07
N PHE A 77 -10.60 -7.91 -11.21
CA PHE A 77 -11.90 -7.58 -11.80
C PHE A 77 -12.62 -8.82 -12.32
N ASP A 78 -12.01 -9.56 -13.24
CA ASP A 78 -12.63 -10.74 -13.86
C ASP A 78 -12.82 -11.88 -12.86
N GLY A 79 -11.85 -12.08 -11.96
CA GLY A 79 -11.95 -13.02 -10.85
C GLY A 79 -13.09 -12.67 -9.88
N ALA A 80 -13.34 -11.37 -9.65
CA ALA A 80 -14.47 -10.92 -8.85
C ALA A 80 -15.81 -11.21 -9.54
N ILE A 81 -15.93 -11.03 -10.85
CA ILE A 81 -17.13 -11.40 -11.61
C ILE A 81 -17.37 -12.91 -11.49
N LEU A 82 -16.34 -13.74 -11.71
CA LEU A 82 -16.45 -15.19 -11.56
C LEU A 82 -16.93 -15.58 -10.15
N SER A 83 -16.33 -15.01 -9.12
CA SER A 83 -16.67 -15.30 -7.72
C SER A 83 -18.04 -14.74 -7.32
N MET A 84 -18.27 -13.44 -7.51
CA MET A 84 -19.42 -12.72 -6.96
C MET A 84 -20.71 -12.97 -7.75
N VAL A 85 -20.61 -13.20 -9.07
CA VAL A 85 -21.77 -13.38 -9.96
C VAL A 85 -22.09 -14.85 -10.20
N PHE A 86 -21.04 -15.68 -10.40
CA PHE A 86 -21.20 -17.08 -10.80
C PHE A 86 -20.83 -18.08 -9.71
N ASN A 87 -20.26 -17.64 -8.59
CA ASN A 87 -19.74 -18.49 -7.52
C ASN A 87 -18.71 -19.52 -8.05
N ILE A 88 -17.82 -19.06 -8.93
CA ILE A 88 -16.76 -19.84 -9.54
C ILE A 88 -15.41 -19.40 -8.96
N HIS A 89 -14.61 -20.38 -8.53
CA HIS A 89 -13.31 -20.16 -7.90
C HIS A 89 -12.26 -21.02 -8.60
N PRO A 90 -11.42 -20.45 -9.48
CA PRO A 90 -10.32 -21.18 -10.11
C PRO A 90 -9.32 -21.74 -9.11
N ALA A 91 -8.66 -22.84 -9.48
CA ALA A 91 -7.61 -23.44 -8.67
C ALA A 91 -6.46 -22.48 -8.41
N ILE A 92 -6.09 -21.64 -9.39
CA ILE A 92 -5.01 -20.64 -9.31
C ILE A 92 -5.42 -19.38 -10.08
N TYR A 93 -4.95 -18.22 -9.61
CA TYR A 93 -5.11 -16.93 -10.30
C TYR A 93 -3.75 -16.40 -10.74
N PHE A 94 -3.59 -16.06 -12.03
CA PHE A 94 -2.48 -15.28 -12.55
C PHE A 94 -2.97 -13.92 -13.05
N ASP A 95 -2.11 -12.91 -12.98
CA ASP A 95 -2.44 -11.53 -13.36
C ASP A 95 -1.28 -10.87 -14.10
N THR A 96 -1.45 -10.64 -15.40
CA THR A 96 -0.39 -10.01 -16.21
C THR A 96 -0.11 -8.56 -15.84
N LEU A 97 -1.07 -7.83 -15.25
CA LEU A 97 -0.84 -6.49 -14.72
C LEU A 97 0.08 -6.51 -13.50
N SER A 98 -0.15 -7.43 -12.58
CA SER A 98 0.69 -7.63 -11.39
C SER A 98 2.10 -8.10 -11.79
N MET A 99 2.21 -9.06 -12.72
CA MET A 99 3.49 -9.51 -13.26
C MET A 99 4.26 -8.37 -13.93
N ALA A 100 3.59 -7.56 -14.76
CA ALA A 100 4.23 -6.44 -15.45
C ALA A 100 4.75 -5.35 -14.47
N ARG A 101 4.02 -5.08 -13.37
CA ARG A 101 4.50 -4.17 -12.31
C ARG A 101 5.78 -4.68 -11.66
N ALA A 102 5.84 -5.98 -11.38
CA ALA A 102 7.00 -6.60 -10.76
C ALA A 102 8.22 -6.65 -11.70
N VAL A 103 8.01 -6.96 -12.98
CA VAL A 103 9.09 -7.07 -13.98
C VAL A 103 9.57 -5.71 -14.45
N ASN A 104 8.66 -4.78 -14.77
CA ASN A 104 9.01 -3.50 -15.37
C ASN A 104 9.24 -2.39 -14.34
N GLY A 105 8.74 -2.57 -13.11
CA GLY A 105 8.64 -1.53 -12.09
C GLY A 105 7.34 -0.74 -12.19
N VAL A 106 6.92 -0.15 -11.08
CA VAL A 106 5.65 0.59 -10.95
C VAL A 106 5.61 1.90 -11.73
N ASP A 107 6.76 2.42 -12.13
CA ASP A 107 6.90 3.66 -12.90
C ASP A 107 6.66 3.46 -14.40
N VAL A 108 6.62 2.22 -14.87
CA VAL A 108 6.24 1.87 -16.25
C VAL A 108 4.73 1.72 -16.36
N GLY A 109 4.15 2.11 -17.50
CA GLY A 109 2.71 2.01 -17.74
C GLY A 109 2.22 0.55 -17.64
N GLY A 110 1.07 0.34 -16.99
CA GLY A 110 0.53 -1.00 -16.74
C GLY A 110 -0.73 -1.33 -17.55
N SER A 111 -1.27 -0.44 -18.40
CA SER A 111 -2.44 -0.79 -19.22
C SER A 111 -2.08 -1.79 -20.31
N LEU A 112 -3.02 -2.66 -20.68
CA LEU A 112 -2.80 -3.66 -21.73
C LEU A 112 -2.36 -3.00 -23.05
N ALA A 113 -2.98 -1.86 -23.42
CA ALA A 113 -2.59 -1.08 -24.61
C ALA A 113 -1.13 -0.61 -24.56
N PHE A 114 -0.69 -0.11 -23.39
CA PHE A 114 0.70 0.32 -23.22
C PHE A 114 1.67 -0.88 -23.31
N LEU A 115 1.35 -1.98 -22.62
CA LEU A 115 2.21 -3.16 -22.57
C LEU A 115 2.26 -3.90 -23.90
N ALA A 116 1.15 -3.96 -24.64
CA ALA A 116 1.10 -4.51 -26.00
C ALA A 116 2.07 -3.77 -26.92
N LYS A 117 2.06 -2.43 -26.88
CA LYS A 117 3.02 -1.61 -27.64
C LYS A 117 4.45 -1.75 -27.12
N TYR A 118 4.64 -1.78 -25.80
CA TYR A 118 5.96 -1.88 -25.16
C TYR A 118 6.68 -3.19 -25.50
N TYR A 119 5.93 -4.29 -25.61
CA TYR A 119 6.45 -5.62 -25.95
C TYR A 119 6.23 -6.00 -27.43
N GLU A 120 5.79 -5.06 -28.27
CA GLU A 120 5.57 -5.26 -29.72
C GLU A 120 4.61 -6.41 -30.05
N LEU A 121 3.54 -6.59 -29.22
CA LEU A 121 2.56 -7.67 -29.37
C LEU A 121 1.42 -7.33 -30.33
N GLY A 122 1.29 -6.06 -30.73
CA GLY A 122 0.21 -5.54 -31.55
C GLY A 122 -0.50 -4.35 -30.92
N GLU A 123 -1.62 -3.96 -31.50
CA GLU A 123 -2.42 -2.83 -31.04
C GLU A 123 -3.70 -3.30 -30.35
N LYS A 124 -4.03 -2.67 -29.24
CA LYS A 124 -5.35 -2.79 -28.60
C LYS A 124 -6.35 -1.94 -29.37
N GLY A 125 -7.52 -2.50 -29.68
CA GLY A 125 -8.62 -1.78 -30.34
C GLY A 125 -9.20 -0.63 -29.50
N HIS A 126 -10.10 0.12 -30.09
CA HIS A 126 -10.79 1.26 -29.48
C HIS A 126 -12.32 1.07 -29.40
N GLU A 127 -12.84 -0.09 -29.75
CA GLU A 127 -14.25 -0.43 -29.85
C GLU A 127 -14.99 -0.31 -28.51
N VAL A 128 -14.26 -0.40 -27.40
CA VAL A 128 -14.81 -0.15 -26.06
C VAL A 128 -15.44 1.24 -25.95
N ILE A 129 -14.94 2.25 -26.67
CA ILE A 129 -15.49 3.61 -26.65
C ILE A 129 -16.88 3.65 -27.29
N ASP A 130 -17.10 2.87 -28.36
CA ASP A 130 -18.37 2.76 -29.07
C ASP A 130 -19.43 1.99 -28.26
N ALA A 131 -19.01 1.18 -27.29
CA ALA A 131 -19.86 0.40 -26.41
C ALA A 131 -20.41 1.21 -25.21
N LYS A 132 -19.86 2.41 -24.96
CA LYS A 132 -20.25 3.25 -23.82
C LYS A 132 -21.73 3.59 -23.83
N GLY A 133 -22.44 3.24 -22.76
CA GLY A 133 -23.88 3.50 -22.58
C GLY A 133 -24.78 2.50 -23.31
N LYS A 134 -24.21 1.49 -23.99
CA LYS A 134 -24.99 0.43 -24.64
C LYS A 134 -25.11 -0.81 -23.77
N ARG A 135 -26.33 -1.28 -23.58
CA ARG A 135 -26.65 -2.58 -23.02
C ARG A 135 -26.63 -3.65 -24.10
N LEU A 136 -26.65 -4.92 -23.72
CA LEU A 136 -26.61 -6.03 -24.67
C LEU A 136 -27.68 -5.91 -25.77
N GLU A 137 -28.88 -5.52 -25.38
CA GLU A 137 -30.03 -5.33 -26.26
C GLU A 137 -29.93 -4.12 -27.21
N ASP A 138 -29.01 -3.21 -26.98
CA ASP A 138 -28.82 -2.01 -27.81
C ASP A 138 -27.82 -2.24 -28.96
N PHE A 139 -27.11 -3.38 -28.95
CA PHE A 139 -26.16 -3.72 -30.00
C PHE A 139 -26.86 -4.31 -31.23
N GLN A 140 -26.48 -3.81 -32.41
CA GLN A 140 -26.76 -4.52 -33.64
C GLN A 140 -25.80 -5.71 -33.79
N ASP A 141 -26.20 -6.76 -34.51
CA ASP A 141 -25.39 -7.99 -34.69
C ASP A 141 -23.96 -7.71 -35.14
N HIS A 142 -23.78 -6.78 -36.08
CA HIS A 142 -22.47 -6.42 -36.59
C HIS A 142 -21.61 -5.63 -35.58
N GLU A 143 -22.25 -4.82 -34.72
CA GLU A 143 -21.57 -4.09 -33.64
C GLU A 143 -21.13 -5.07 -32.54
N LEU A 144 -22.02 -5.97 -32.13
CA LEU A 144 -21.74 -6.99 -31.13
C LEU A 144 -20.62 -7.94 -31.63
N HIS A 145 -20.64 -8.30 -32.91
CA HIS A 145 -19.56 -9.08 -33.53
C HIS A 145 -18.21 -8.33 -33.47
N ARG A 146 -18.20 -7.04 -33.84
CA ARG A 146 -16.98 -6.20 -33.78
C ARG A 146 -16.47 -6.06 -32.36
N TYR A 147 -17.38 -5.87 -31.38
CA TYR A 147 -17.03 -5.80 -29.96
C TYR A 147 -16.47 -7.13 -29.45
N GLY A 148 -17.02 -8.25 -29.90
CA GLY A 148 -16.46 -9.58 -29.63
C GLY A 148 -15.06 -9.79 -30.23
N MET A 149 -14.78 -9.24 -31.41
CA MET A 149 -13.43 -9.28 -31.98
C MET A 149 -12.43 -8.45 -31.18
N TYR A 150 -12.86 -7.29 -30.63
CA TYR A 150 -12.07 -6.49 -29.70
C TYR A 150 -11.73 -7.30 -28.44
N CYS A 151 -12.71 -7.90 -27.76
CA CYS A 151 -12.49 -8.73 -26.56
C CYS A 151 -11.56 -9.92 -26.85
N LYS A 152 -11.74 -10.60 -28.00
CA LYS A 152 -10.83 -11.69 -28.42
C LYS A 152 -9.39 -11.18 -28.59
N ASN A 153 -9.19 -9.99 -29.12
CA ASN A 153 -7.87 -9.39 -29.25
C ASN A 153 -7.24 -9.11 -27.87
N ASP A 154 -8.03 -8.60 -26.91
CA ASP A 154 -7.55 -8.37 -25.54
C ASP A 154 -7.12 -9.68 -24.85
N VAL A 155 -7.86 -10.77 -25.05
CA VAL A 155 -7.48 -12.10 -24.56
C VAL A 155 -6.18 -12.59 -25.21
N GLU A 156 -6.02 -12.44 -26.54
CA GLU A 156 -4.78 -12.83 -27.25
C GLU A 156 -3.58 -11.98 -26.78
N LEU A 157 -3.75 -10.66 -26.62
CA LEU A 157 -2.70 -9.79 -26.10
C LEU A 157 -2.30 -10.17 -24.67
N THR A 158 -3.27 -10.49 -23.83
CA THR A 158 -3.04 -10.95 -22.45
C THR A 158 -2.28 -12.27 -22.40
N TYR A 159 -2.68 -13.25 -23.22
CA TYR A 159 -2.00 -14.53 -23.35
C TYR A 159 -0.55 -14.36 -23.84
N ASN A 160 -0.35 -13.58 -24.88
CA ASN A 160 0.98 -13.32 -25.44
C ASN A 160 1.89 -12.56 -24.45
N LEU A 161 1.32 -11.59 -23.72
CA LEU A 161 2.03 -10.88 -22.66
C LEU A 161 2.46 -11.84 -21.52
N TYR A 162 1.57 -12.74 -21.12
CA TYR A 162 1.89 -13.77 -20.14
C TYR A 162 3.06 -14.65 -20.60
N ASN A 163 3.05 -15.10 -21.84
CA ASN A 163 4.14 -15.94 -22.39
C ASN A 163 5.50 -15.24 -22.39
N ILE A 164 5.54 -13.89 -22.45
CA ILE A 164 6.78 -13.14 -22.30
C ILE A 164 7.16 -13.01 -20.83
N LEU A 165 6.23 -12.55 -19.99
CA LEU A 165 6.51 -12.24 -18.58
C LEU A 165 6.83 -13.49 -17.77
N SER A 166 6.21 -14.63 -18.06
CA SER A 166 6.36 -15.88 -17.30
C SER A 166 7.70 -16.57 -17.48
N LYS A 167 8.45 -16.29 -18.55
CA LYS A 167 9.73 -16.98 -18.86
C LYS A 167 10.71 -17.01 -17.70
N ASN A 168 10.82 -15.93 -16.95
CA ASN A 168 11.74 -15.80 -15.82
C ASN A 168 11.05 -15.27 -14.55
N PHE A 169 9.70 -15.34 -14.50
CA PHE A 169 8.96 -14.86 -13.35
C PHE A 169 9.08 -15.85 -12.18
N PRO A 170 9.44 -15.40 -10.99
CA PRO A 170 9.64 -16.29 -9.85
C PRO A 170 8.34 -16.99 -9.42
N GLN A 171 8.40 -18.30 -9.19
CA GLN A 171 7.23 -19.10 -8.80
C GLN A 171 6.58 -18.61 -7.50
N LYS A 172 7.38 -18.29 -6.47
CA LYS A 172 6.86 -17.72 -5.20
C LYS A 172 6.10 -16.42 -5.40
N GLU A 173 6.51 -15.61 -6.36
CA GLU A 173 5.83 -14.35 -6.67
C GLU A 173 4.50 -14.57 -7.42
N LEU A 174 4.39 -15.64 -8.24
CA LEU A 174 3.09 -16.07 -8.80
C LEU A 174 2.13 -16.54 -7.70
N GLU A 175 2.62 -17.29 -6.71
CA GLU A 175 1.83 -17.73 -5.56
C GLU A 175 1.37 -16.55 -4.69
N LEU A 176 2.19 -15.50 -4.55
CA LEU A 176 1.80 -14.27 -3.86
C LEU A 176 0.76 -13.46 -4.64
N ILE A 177 0.80 -13.48 -5.96
CA ILE A 177 -0.27 -12.87 -6.80
C ILE A 177 -1.58 -13.63 -6.58
N ASP A 178 -1.57 -14.96 -6.67
CA ASP A 178 -2.75 -15.80 -6.40
C ASP A 178 -3.34 -15.52 -5.03
N LEU A 179 -2.53 -15.54 -3.98
CA LEU A 179 -2.98 -15.28 -2.62
C LEU A 179 -3.58 -13.87 -2.47
N THR A 180 -2.97 -12.86 -3.10
CA THR A 180 -3.47 -11.48 -3.07
C THR A 180 -4.85 -11.37 -3.72
N ILE A 181 -5.08 -12.03 -4.86
CA ILE A 181 -6.38 -12.03 -5.54
C ILE A 181 -7.43 -12.77 -4.70
N ARG A 182 -7.05 -13.88 -4.02
CA ARG A 182 -7.96 -14.62 -3.13
C ARG A 182 -8.42 -13.82 -1.92
N MET A 183 -7.63 -12.89 -1.39
CA MET A 183 -8.06 -11.98 -0.32
C MET A 183 -9.30 -11.18 -0.73
N TYR A 184 -9.46 -10.90 -2.02
CA TYR A 184 -10.59 -10.18 -2.57
C TYR A 184 -11.73 -11.11 -3.04
N THR A 185 -11.41 -12.12 -3.84
CA THR A 185 -12.40 -12.99 -4.48
C THR A 185 -13.01 -14.04 -3.55
N GLN A 186 -12.34 -14.35 -2.45
CA GLN A 186 -12.74 -15.35 -1.45
C GLN A 186 -12.59 -14.79 -0.03
N PRO A 187 -13.29 -13.69 0.31
CA PRO A 187 -13.12 -13.00 1.60
C PRO A 187 -13.58 -13.89 2.77
N LEU A 188 -12.81 -13.88 3.86
CA LEU A 188 -13.17 -14.54 5.12
C LEU A 188 -13.55 -13.53 6.21
N LEU A 189 -12.92 -12.35 6.22
CA LEU A 189 -13.26 -11.30 7.18
C LEU A 189 -14.67 -10.77 6.94
N GLU A 190 -15.30 -10.32 8.02
CA GLU A 190 -16.65 -9.76 8.03
C GLU A 190 -16.68 -8.35 8.63
N VAL A 191 -17.79 -7.66 8.42
CA VAL A 191 -18.06 -6.33 8.98
C VAL A 191 -18.96 -6.46 10.19
N ASP A 192 -18.58 -5.82 11.31
CA ASP A 192 -19.50 -5.59 12.44
C ASP A 192 -20.36 -4.35 12.15
N ASP A 193 -21.51 -4.58 11.52
CA ASP A 193 -22.45 -3.51 11.16
C ASP A 193 -22.93 -2.75 12.40
N GLY A 194 -23.18 -3.44 13.51
CA GLY A 194 -23.71 -2.84 14.74
C GLY A 194 -22.73 -1.85 15.36
N LEU A 195 -21.48 -2.28 15.54
CA LEU A 195 -20.41 -1.43 16.06
C LEU A 195 -20.14 -0.22 15.15
N LEU A 196 -20.07 -0.42 13.85
CA LEU A 196 -19.76 0.64 12.91
C LEU A 196 -20.90 1.66 12.76
N GLN A 197 -22.16 1.24 12.83
CA GLN A 197 -23.32 2.14 12.84
C GLN A 197 -23.32 3.05 14.08
N VAL A 198 -23.12 2.47 15.27
CA VAL A 198 -23.01 3.23 16.51
C VAL A 198 -21.89 4.27 16.40
N ARG A 199 -20.72 3.85 15.91
CA ARG A 199 -19.58 4.80 15.76
C ARG A 199 -19.87 5.91 14.75
N LEU A 200 -20.55 5.61 13.65
CA LEU A 200 -20.94 6.60 12.65
C LEU A 200 -21.88 7.68 13.23
N GLU A 201 -22.85 7.23 14.03
CA GLU A 201 -23.77 8.14 14.72
C GLU A 201 -23.06 9.01 15.77
N GLU A 202 -22.12 8.42 16.54
CA GLU A 202 -21.28 9.19 17.46
C GLU A 202 -20.49 10.29 16.75
N ILE A 203 -19.82 9.97 15.62
CA ILE A 203 -19.05 10.94 14.86
C ILE A 203 -19.94 12.08 14.34
N ARG A 204 -21.13 11.73 13.84
CA ARG A 204 -22.09 12.72 13.35
C ARG A 204 -22.58 13.63 14.46
N THR A 205 -22.93 13.06 15.61
CA THR A 205 -23.35 13.82 16.80
C THR A 205 -22.23 14.73 17.31
N GLU A 206 -21.01 14.19 17.47
CA GLU A 206 -19.83 14.97 17.90
C GLU A 206 -19.59 16.18 16.96
N LYS A 207 -19.70 15.96 15.64
CA LYS A 207 -19.54 17.04 14.65
C LYS A 207 -20.67 18.06 14.71
N GLN A 208 -21.89 17.60 14.88
CA GLN A 208 -23.05 18.44 14.99
C GLN A 208 -22.95 19.35 16.22
N GLU A 209 -22.60 18.79 17.37
CA GLU A 209 -22.39 19.56 18.62
C GLU A 209 -21.31 20.64 18.45
N LEU A 210 -20.18 20.27 17.79
CA LEU A 210 -19.10 21.23 17.50
C LEU A 210 -19.53 22.37 16.60
N LEU A 211 -20.35 22.09 15.57
CA LEU A 211 -20.82 23.10 14.62
C LEU A 211 -21.89 23.97 15.27
N SER A 212 -22.87 23.37 15.94
CA SER A 212 -23.96 24.08 16.62
C SER A 212 -23.44 25.05 17.68
N GLY A 213 -22.39 24.69 18.40
CA GLY A 213 -21.73 25.54 19.41
C GLY A 213 -21.18 26.85 18.82
N LEU A 214 -20.87 26.90 17.53
CA LEU A 214 -20.34 28.09 16.87
C LEU A 214 -21.39 28.89 16.07
N MET A 215 -22.58 28.37 15.84
CA MET A 215 -23.59 29.02 14.98
C MET A 215 -23.89 30.45 15.40
N THR A 216 -24.21 30.67 16.68
CA THR A 216 -24.55 32.00 17.23
C THR A 216 -23.34 32.93 17.16
N ARG A 217 -22.14 32.45 17.43
CA ARG A 217 -20.91 33.27 17.48
C ARG A 217 -20.40 33.67 16.08
N LEU A 218 -20.72 32.86 15.06
CA LEU A 218 -20.33 33.11 13.66
C LEU A 218 -21.49 33.70 12.83
N GLU A 219 -22.60 34.02 13.49
CA GLU A 219 -23.81 34.57 12.83
C GLU A 219 -24.26 33.70 11.63
N CYS A 220 -24.27 32.36 11.86
CA CYS A 220 -24.70 31.39 10.87
C CYS A 220 -26.12 30.90 11.17
N GLU A 221 -26.96 30.80 10.13
CA GLU A 221 -28.34 30.32 10.24
C GLU A 221 -28.40 28.80 10.41
N ASP A 222 -27.38 28.08 9.90
CA ASP A 222 -27.28 26.61 9.97
C ASP A 222 -25.84 26.12 10.14
N GLU A 223 -25.70 24.84 10.46
CA GLU A 223 -24.41 24.15 10.62
C GLU A 223 -23.59 24.09 9.33
N GLU A 224 -24.25 24.07 8.18
CA GLU A 224 -23.58 24.04 6.87
C GLU A 224 -22.86 25.36 6.58
N CYS A 225 -23.44 26.49 7.01
CA CYS A 225 -22.77 27.80 6.97
C CYS A 225 -21.48 27.78 7.81
N VAL A 226 -21.53 27.27 9.05
CA VAL A 226 -20.35 27.14 9.91
C VAL A 226 -19.31 26.24 9.24
N ARG A 227 -19.75 25.09 8.73
CA ARG A 227 -18.88 24.13 8.04
C ARG A 227 -18.15 24.76 6.86
N LYS A 228 -18.85 25.52 6.00
CA LYS A 228 -18.26 26.20 4.84
C LYS A 228 -17.22 27.23 5.25
N LYS A 229 -17.53 28.07 6.25
CA LYS A 229 -16.57 29.05 6.80
C LYS A 229 -15.30 28.39 7.30
N LEU A 230 -15.43 27.29 8.06
CA LEU A 230 -14.28 26.61 8.67
C LEU A 230 -13.53 25.69 7.69
N ALA A 231 -14.19 25.02 6.75
CA ALA A 231 -13.54 24.07 5.84
C ALA A 231 -12.72 24.75 4.75
N SER A 232 -13.20 25.86 4.20
CA SER A 232 -12.50 26.65 3.18
C SER A 232 -11.29 27.35 3.78
N ASN A 233 -10.09 27.15 3.18
CA ASN A 233 -8.90 27.88 3.64
C ASN A 233 -9.08 29.39 3.50
N LYS A 234 -9.73 29.84 2.42
CA LYS A 234 -9.96 31.25 2.14
C LYS A 234 -10.94 31.87 3.17
N GLN A 235 -12.11 31.25 3.35
CA GLN A 235 -13.12 31.77 4.29
C GLN A 235 -12.65 31.73 5.74
N PHE A 236 -11.88 30.70 6.10
CA PHE A 236 -11.28 30.63 7.43
C PHE A 236 -10.19 31.68 7.65
N ALA A 237 -9.41 32.01 6.62
CA ALA A 237 -8.45 33.10 6.66
C ALA A 237 -9.16 34.44 6.82
N GLU A 238 -10.20 34.70 6.01
CA GLU A 238 -11.03 35.90 6.13
C GLU A 238 -11.62 36.06 7.55
N LEU A 239 -12.16 34.97 8.13
CA LEU A 239 -12.66 34.96 9.50
C LEU A 239 -11.59 35.30 10.55
N LEU A 240 -10.38 34.75 10.40
CA LEU A 240 -9.26 35.07 11.31
C LEU A 240 -8.84 36.53 11.18
N GLU A 241 -8.80 37.08 9.97
CA GLU A 241 -8.49 38.49 9.70
C GLU A 241 -9.55 39.42 10.32
N GLU A 242 -10.84 39.09 10.19
CA GLU A 242 -11.96 39.82 10.84
C GLU A 242 -11.83 39.83 12.37
N LEU A 243 -11.25 38.77 12.95
CA LEU A 243 -10.95 38.67 14.38
C LEU A 243 -9.62 39.32 14.77
N GLY A 244 -8.95 40.00 13.82
CA GLY A 244 -7.68 40.67 14.07
C GLY A 244 -6.46 39.78 14.15
N VAL A 245 -6.56 38.53 13.71
CA VAL A 245 -5.48 37.55 13.76
C VAL A 245 -4.74 37.51 12.41
N THR A 246 -3.43 37.60 12.47
CA THR A 246 -2.58 37.47 11.28
C THR A 246 -2.57 36.01 10.80
N VAL A 247 -2.99 35.80 9.54
CA VAL A 247 -3.08 34.46 8.96
C VAL A 247 -1.68 33.98 8.53
N PRO A 248 -1.22 32.81 8.99
CA PRO A 248 0.07 32.28 8.61
C PRO A 248 0.10 31.86 7.13
N MET A 249 1.19 32.21 6.44
CA MET A 249 1.43 31.90 5.02
C MET A 249 2.64 30.97 4.85
N LYS A 250 2.63 30.22 3.74
CA LYS A 250 3.75 29.37 3.32
C LYS A 250 3.87 29.33 1.80
N ILE A 251 5.04 28.95 1.29
CA ILE A 251 5.22 28.67 -0.13
C ILE A 251 4.71 27.25 -0.41
N SER A 252 3.81 27.12 -1.38
CA SER A 252 3.31 25.83 -1.84
C SER A 252 4.43 25.01 -2.49
N PRO A 253 4.75 23.81 -2.03
CA PRO A 253 5.78 22.98 -2.63
C PRO A 253 5.41 22.49 -4.05
N THR A 254 4.13 22.55 -4.41
CA THR A 254 3.61 22.10 -5.72
C THR A 254 3.61 23.22 -6.75
N THR A 255 3.27 24.44 -6.34
CA THR A 255 3.05 25.57 -7.28
C THR A 255 4.12 26.66 -7.15
N GLY A 256 4.94 26.64 -6.09
CA GLY A 256 5.92 27.69 -5.77
C GLY A 256 5.30 29.06 -5.40
N LYS A 257 3.98 29.14 -5.20
CA LYS A 257 3.26 30.36 -4.84
C LYS A 257 2.90 30.40 -3.37
N ASP A 258 2.71 31.60 -2.83
CA ASP A 258 2.20 31.79 -1.49
C ASP A 258 0.82 31.14 -1.32
N THR A 259 0.62 30.47 -0.21
CA THR A 259 -0.63 29.84 0.19
C THR A 259 -0.79 29.88 1.71
N TYR A 260 -2.03 29.79 2.20
CA TYR A 260 -2.30 29.76 3.64
C TYR A 260 -1.67 28.52 4.32
N ALA A 261 -0.95 28.74 5.41
CA ALA A 261 -0.34 27.68 6.24
C ALA A 261 -1.36 27.18 7.28
N LEU A 262 -2.50 26.63 6.82
CA LEU A 262 -3.67 26.25 7.63
C LEU A 262 -3.93 24.73 7.61
N ALA A 263 -2.95 23.91 7.25
CA ALA A 263 -3.03 22.46 7.37
C ALA A 263 -2.61 22.00 8.79
N LYS A 264 -3.11 20.85 9.24
CA LYS A 264 -2.85 20.27 10.56
C LYS A 264 -1.36 20.19 10.96
N GLY A 265 -0.45 20.06 9.98
CA GLY A 265 0.99 19.96 10.21
C GLY A 265 1.75 21.25 9.98
N ASP A 266 1.08 22.36 9.69
CA ASP A 266 1.72 23.66 9.45
C ASP A 266 2.04 24.33 10.80
N THR A 267 3.27 24.77 11.00
CA THR A 267 3.73 25.42 12.24
C THR A 267 2.84 26.60 12.62
N GLY A 268 2.53 27.48 11.66
CA GLY A 268 1.66 28.63 11.92
C GLY A 268 0.22 28.24 12.33
N PHE A 269 -0.30 27.12 11.83
CA PHE A 269 -1.62 26.64 12.27
C PHE A 269 -1.55 26.03 13.69
N LEU A 270 -0.46 25.37 14.04
CA LEU A 270 -0.25 24.86 15.40
C LEU A 270 -0.15 26.02 16.41
N GLU A 271 0.51 27.11 16.05
CA GLU A 271 0.54 28.33 16.86
C GLU A 271 -0.86 28.93 17.05
N LEU A 272 -1.72 28.93 16.03
CA LEU A 272 -3.11 29.34 16.16
C LEU A 272 -3.93 28.43 17.09
N CYS A 273 -3.62 27.14 17.15
CA CYS A 273 -4.26 26.21 18.09
C CYS A 273 -3.87 26.49 19.57
N GLU A 274 -2.78 27.19 19.80
CA GLU A 274 -2.27 27.62 21.12
C GLU A 274 -2.41 29.15 21.32
N HIS A 275 -3.21 29.83 20.52
CA HIS A 275 -3.43 31.28 20.56
C HIS A 275 -3.95 31.72 21.93
N GLU A 276 -3.60 32.95 22.39
CA GLU A 276 -4.03 33.49 23.69
C GLU A 276 -5.56 33.63 23.81
N ASP A 277 -6.26 33.89 22.71
CA ASP A 277 -7.72 33.95 22.67
C ASP A 277 -8.35 32.55 22.61
N PRO A 278 -9.12 32.13 23.62
CA PRO A 278 -9.78 30.82 23.65
C PRO A 278 -10.75 30.61 22.48
N PHE A 279 -11.28 31.68 21.89
CA PHE A 279 -12.17 31.57 20.73
C PHE A 279 -11.41 31.16 19.48
N ILE A 280 -10.22 31.68 19.26
CA ILE A 280 -9.35 31.26 18.14
C ILE A 280 -8.95 29.78 18.33
N GLN A 281 -8.61 29.36 19.54
CA GLN A 281 -8.36 27.96 19.86
C GLN A 281 -9.57 27.07 19.52
N GLU A 282 -10.77 27.52 19.91
CA GLU A 282 -12.03 26.80 19.63
C GLU A 282 -12.29 26.69 18.13
N LEU A 283 -12.14 27.77 17.36
CA LEU A 283 -12.26 27.76 15.89
C LEU A 283 -11.30 26.76 15.24
N CYS A 284 -10.04 26.74 15.68
CA CYS A 284 -9.04 25.79 15.19
C CYS A 284 -9.42 24.36 15.55
N ARG A 285 -9.88 24.10 16.80
CA ARG A 285 -10.34 22.79 17.27
C ARG A 285 -11.54 22.29 16.46
N VAL A 286 -12.56 23.12 16.25
CA VAL A 286 -13.75 22.76 15.47
C VAL A 286 -13.40 22.52 14.00
N ARG A 287 -12.55 23.37 13.41
CA ARG A 287 -12.04 23.17 12.05
C ARG A 287 -11.34 21.80 11.91
N LEU A 288 -10.47 21.42 12.84
CA LEU A 288 -9.80 20.11 12.83
C LEU A 288 -10.80 18.95 12.98
N GLY A 289 -11.77 19.08 13.88
CA GLY A 289 -12.78 18.06 14.15
C GLY A 289 -13.77 17.86 13.01
N THR A 290 -14.13 18.92 12.29
CA THR A 290 -15.20 18.89 11.29
C THR A 290 -14.70 18.78 9.83
N LYS A 291 -13.47 19.23 9.54
CA LYS A 291 -12.91 19.24 8.18
C LYS A 291 -12.67 17.85 7.61
N SER A 292 -12.31 16.87 8.45
CA SER A 292 -12.00 15.51 8.00
C SER A 292 -13.27 14.66 7.97
N THR A 293 -13.60 14.12 6.80
CA THR A 293 -14.68 13.13 6.59
C THR A 293 -14.13 11.71 6.33
N ILE A 294 -12.82 11.51 6.51
CA ILE A 294 -12.15 10.25 6.14
C ILE A 294 -12.69 9.07 6.95
N GLU A 295 -12.90 9.24 8.26
CA GLU A 295 -13.41 8.18 9.14
C GLU A 295 -14.86 7.82 8.77
N GLU A 296 -15.75 8.82 8.64
CA GLU A 296 -17.14 8.61 8.22
C GLU A 296 -17.22 7.89 6.89
N SER A 297 -16.56 8.43 5.85
CA SER A 297 -16.60 7.86 4.51
C SER A 297 -16.05 6.42 4.46
N ARG A 298 -15.10 6.06 5.34
CA ARG A 298 -14.60 4.69 5.46
C ARG A 298 -15.61 3.77 6.14
N ILE A 299 -16.25 4.24 7.22
CA ILE A 299 -17.29 3.48 7.91
C ILE A 299 -18.47 3.23 6.98
N GLU A 300 -18.99 4.28 6.34
CA GLU A 300 -20.09 4.18 5.37
C GLU A 300 -19.78 3.16 4.27
N ARG A 301 -18.54 3.16 3.79
CA ARG A 301 -18.10 2.21 2.76
C ARG A 301 -18.05 0.78 3.29
N PHE A 302 -17.52 0.53 4.50
CA PHE A 302 -17.50 -0.80 5.09
C PHE A 302 -18.91 -1.35 5.30
N LEU A 303 -19.81 -0.52 5.86
CA LEU A 303 -21.24 -0.87 6.01
C LEU A 303 -21.89 -1.20 4.67
N ALA A 304 -21.66 -0.37 3.65
CA ALA A 304 -22.21 -0.60 2.33
C ALA A 304 -21.67 -1.90 1.67
N ILE A 305 -20.38 -2.20 1.82
CA ILE A 305 -19.76 -3.45 1.35
C ILE A 305 -20.38 -4.64 2.10
N GLY A 306 -20.47 -4.58 3.44
CA GLY A 306 -21.06 -5.63 4.26
C GLY A 306 -22.50 -5.94 3.85
N ALA A 307 -23.32 -4.91 3.67
CA ALA A 307 -24.71 -5.05 3.25
C ALA A 307 -24.85 -5.76 1.89
N ARG A 308 -23.99 -5.42 0.90
CA ARG A 308 -24.02 -6.05 -0.43
C ARG A 308 -23.44 -7.46 -0.47
N ASN A 309 -22.50 -7.80 0.42
CA ASN A 309 -21.76 -9.06 0.43
C ASN A 309 -22.12 -10.02 1.59
N LYS A 310 -23.30 -9.88 2.18
CA LYS A 310 -23.76 -10.73 3.29
C LYS A 310 -22.77 -10.74 4.47
N GLY A 311 -22.32 -9.57 4.85
CA GLY A 311 -21.33 -9.34 5.90
C GLY A 311 -19.88 -9.51 5.47
N LYS A 312 -19.57 -10.17 4.37
CA LYS A 312 -18.20 -10.42 3.91
C LYS A 312 -17.48 -9.15 3.44
N LEU A 313 -16.19 -9.05 3.75
CA LEU A 313 -15.35 -7.90 3.46
C LEU A 313 -14.21 -8.28 2.48
N PRO A 314 -14.38 -8.08 1.15
CA PRO A 314 -13.31 -8.24 0.17
C PRO A 314 -12.15 -7.29 0.46
N ILE A 315 -10.92 -7.81 0.41
CA ILE A 315 -9.70 -7.03 0.70
C ILE A 315 -8.97 -6.69 -0.60
N PRO A 316 -9.13 -5.46 -1.13
CA PRO A 316 -8.49 -5.06 -2.38
C PRO A 316 -7.05 -4.60 -2.13
N LEU A 317 -6.11 -5.50 -2.33
CA LEU A 317 -4.69 -5.16 -2.31
C LEU A 317 -4.12 -5.16 -3.73
N LYS A 318 -3.24 -4.21 -3.98
CA LYS A 318 -2.43 -4.15 -5.18
C LYS A 318 -1.10 -4.82 -4.90
N TYR A 319 -0.89 -6.00 -5.49
CA TYR A 319 0.42 -6.64 -5.50
C TYR A 319 1.42 -5.74 -6.23
N TYR A 320 2.62 -5.61 -5.70
CA TYR A 320 3.67 -4.73 -6.21
C TYR A 320 3.15 -3.30 -6.43
N GLY A 321 2.53 -2.72 -5.39
CA GLY A 321 1.93 -1.38 -5.43
C GLY A 321 2.93 -0.24 -5.25
N ALA A 322 4.11 -0.52 -4.72
CA ALA A 322 5.21 0.41 -4.47
C ALA A 322 6.47 -0.01 -5.23
N HIS A 323 7.41 0.95 -5.40
CA HIS A 323 8.71 0.72 -6.05
C HIS A 323 9.53 -0.42 -5.40
N THR A 324 9.36 -0.63 -4.12
CA THR A 324 10.01 -1.67 -3.31
C THR A 324 9.26 -3.02 -3.31
N GLY A 325 8.22 -3.16 -4.13
CA GLY A 325 7.39 -4.37 -4.21
C GLY A 325 6.36 -4.55 -3.10
N ARG A 326 6.23 -3.60 -2.17
CA ARG A 326 5.22 -3.65 -1.10
C ARG A 326 3.81 -3.63 -1.68
N TRP A 327 2.89 -4.29 -0.98
CA TRP A 327 1.46 -4.17 -1.26
C TRP A 327 0.98 -2.75 -0.99
N ALA A 328 -0.01 -2.31 -1.74
CA ALA A 328 -0.70 -1.04 -1.52
C ALA A 328 -2.21 -1.26 -1.50
N GLY A 329 -2.93 -0.39 -0.82
CA GLY A 329 -4.38 -0.35 -0.89
C GLY A 329 -4.85 -0.05 -2.32
N SER A 330 -5.98 -0.63 -2.72
CA SER A 330 -6.59 -0.49 -4.04
C SER A 330 -8.08 -0.21 -3.89
N ASP A 331 -8.75 -0.01 -5.01
CA ASP A 331 -10.22 0.03 -5.14
C ASP A 331 -10.90 0.98 -4.13
N LYS A 332 -10.27 2.13 -3.84
CA LYS A 332 -10.76 3.16 -2.89
C LYS A 332 -10.95 2.68 -1.45
N VAL A 333 -10.51 1.44 -1.13
CA VAL A 333 -10.53 0.86 0.22
C VAL A 333 -9.09 0.54 0.64
N ASN A 334 -8.58 1.24 1.65
CA ASN A 334 -7.20 1.08 2.07
C ASN A 334 -7.09 0.53 3.50
N PHE A 335 -6.85 -0.78 3.60
CA PHE A 335 -6.62 -1.48 4.86
C PHE A 335 -5.22 -1.25 5.45
N GLN A 336 -4.25 -0.79 4.64
CA GLN A 336 -2.88 -0.52 5.09
C GLN A 336 -2.79 0.64 6.11
N ASN A 337 -3.82 1.50 6.17
CA ASN A 337 -3.82 2.73 6.96
C ASN A 337 -5.06 2.82 7.87
N LEU A 338 -5.50 1.71 8.46
CA LEU A 338 -6.55 1.76 9.47
C LEU A 338 -5.97 2.32 10.79
N PRO A 339 -6.67 3.27 11.45
CA PRO A 339 -6.17 3.86 12.69
C PRO A 339 -6.06 2.83 13.81
N SER A 340 -4.95 2.87 14.57
CA SER A 340 -4.71 1.95 15.69
C SER A 340 -4.38 2.65 17.01
N ARG A 341 -3.90 3.91 16.97
CA ARG A 341 -3.43 4.62 18.17
C ARG A 341 -4.52 5.38 18.92
N ASP A 342 -5.53 5.83 18.23
CA ASP A 342 -6.66 6.57 18.79
C ASP A 342 -7.78 5.57 19.10
N VAL A 343 -8.18 5.47 20.37
CA VAL A 343 -9.17 4.50 20.84
C VAL A 343 -10.50 4.61 20.09
N LYS A 344 -10.99 5.84 19.83
CA LYS A 344 -12.24 6.06 19.10
C LYS A 344 -12.11 5.65 17.62
N LYS A 345 -11.01 6.03 16.99
CA LYS A 345 -10.76 5.73 15.56
C LYS A 345 -10.39 4.26 15.33
N LYS A 346 -9.95 3.55 16.37
CA LYS A 346 -9.72 2.10 16.34
C LYS A 346 -11.02 1.32 16.04
N ALA A 347 -12.20 1.95 16.19
CA ALA A 347 -13.50 1.36 15.84
C ALA A 347 -13.53 0.80 14.41
N LEU A 348 -12.86 1.44 13.41
CA LEU A 348 -12.73 0.90 12.06
C LEU A 348 -11.99 -0.46 12.03
N LYS A 349 -10.97 -0.61 12.86
CA LYS A 349 -10.20 -1.86 12.98
C LYS A 349 -11.00 -2.91 13.75
N ASN A 350 -11.72 -2.48 14.81
CA ASN A 350 -12.61 -3.34 15.60
C ASN A 350 -13.83 -3.82 14.80
N GLY A 351 -14.29 -3.04 13.82
CA GLY A 351 -15.38 -3.40 12.92
C GLY A 351 -15.00 -4.40 11.82
N VAL A 352 -13.75 -4.87 11.78
CA VAL A 352 -13.30 -5.96 10.90
C VAL A 352 -13.16 -7.21 11.75
N ILE A 353 -14.10 -8.16 11.62
CA ILE A 353 -14.26 -9.30 12.51
C ILE A 353 -14.06 -10.65 11.82
N ALA A 354 -13.77 -11.67 12.62
CA ALA A 354 -13.83 -13.06 12.19
C ALA A 354 -15.29 -13.54 12.07
N PRO A 355 -15.59 -14.52 11.20
CA PRO A 355 -16.86 -15.22 11.22
C PRO A 355 -17.09 -15.94 12.56
N MET A 356 -18.35 -16.21 12.89
CA MET A 356 -18.71 -16.97 14.09
C MET A 356 -17.98 -18.32 14.15
N GLY A 357 -17.36 -18.65 15.28
CA GLY A 357 -16.56 -19.86 15.49
C GLY A 357 -15.11 -19.77 15.01
N PHE A 358 -14.68 -18.56 14.60
CA PHE A 358 -13.32 -18.25 14.17
C PHE A 358 -12.74 -17.08 14.98
N LYS A 359 -11.43 -16.93 14.94
CA LYS A 359 -10.68 -15.79 15.49
C LYS A 359 -9.78 -15.19 14.42
N VAL A 360 -9.51 -13.89 14.55
CA VAL A 360 -8.46 -13.20 13.81
C VAL A 360 -7.15 -13.39 14.57
N ILE A 361 -6.08 -13.74 13.86
CA ILE A 361 -4.70 -13.65 14.37
C ILE A 361 -3.98 -12.61 13.52
N ASN A 362 -3.32 -11.66 14.18
CA ASN A 362 -2.42 -10.70 13.56
C ASN A 362 -1.00 -10.95 14.06
N CYS A 363 -0.08 -11.26 13.16
CA CYS A 363 1.32 -11.48 13.49
C CYS A 363 2.18 -10.43 12.78
N ASP A 364 2.84 -9.56 13.54
CA ASP A 364 3.64 -8.43 13.06
C ASP A 364 5.13 -8.71 13.22
N SER A 365 5.91 -8.51 12.16
CA SER A 365 7.37 -8.66 12.20
C SER A 365 8.00 -7.49 12.96
N SER A 366 8.63 -7.78 14.11
CA SER A 366 9.21 -6.76 14.97
C SER A 366 10.42 -6.07 14.32
N GLN A 367 10.28 -4.80 13.95
CA GLN A 367 11.36 -3.93 13.45
C GLN A 367 12.12 -4.52 12.25
N ILE A 368 11.44 -5.22 11.35
CA ILE A 368 12.09 -6.00 10.28
C ILE A 368 13.04 -5.15 9.42
N GLU A 369 12.68 -3.92 9.06
CA GLU A 369 13.54 -3.06 8.26
C GLU A 369 14.84 -2.68 8.98
N ALA A 370 14.77 -2.35 10.27
CA ALA A 370 15.97 -2.02 11.04
C ALA A 370 16.89 -3.24 11.21
N ARG A 371 16.32 -4.43 11.39
CA ARG A 371 17.08 -5.70 11.46
C ARG A 371 17.73 -6.04 10.11
N VAL A 372 16.99 -5.91 9.02
CA VAL A 372 17.51 -6.09 7.66
C VAL A 372 18.63 -5.09 7.35
N LEU A 373 18.48 -3.83 7.74
CA LEU A 373 19.50 -2.80 7.52
C LEU A 373 20.85 -3.17 8.14
N VAL A 374 20.84 -3.48 9.45
CA VAL A 374 22.09 -3.80 10.16
C VAL A 374 22.69 -5.15 9.71
N TRP A 375 21.84 -6.12 9.36
CA TRP A 375 22.27 -7.39 8.80
C TRP A 375 22.92 -7.19 7.43
N LEU A 376 22.26 -6.46 6.53
CA LEU A 376 22.77 -6.17 5.18
C LEU A 376 24.09 -5.39 5.22
N ALA A 377 24.23 -4.45 6.15
CA ALA A 377 25.44 -3.66 6.34
C ALA A 377 26.57 -4.48 7.02
N GLY A 378 26.27 -5.56 7.74
CA GLY A 378 27.22 -6.27 8.57
C GLY A 378 27.58 -5.54 9.86
N GLN A 379 26.66 -4.73 10.42
CA GLN A 379 26.81 -4.02 11.68
C GLN A 379 26.61 -5.00 12.86
N ASN A 380 27.64 -5.77 13.16
CA ASN A 380 27.56 -6.97 14.02
C ASN A 380 27.31 -6.64 15.50
N ASP A 381 27.73 -5.51 16.01
CA ASP A 381 27.47 -5.04 17.37
C ASP A 381 25.96 -4.77 17.60
N VAL A 382 25.33 -4.04 16.69
CA VAL A 382 23.88 -3.80 16.75
C VAL A 382 23.10 -5.08 16.46
N MET A 383 23.58 -5.94 15.55
CA MET A 383 22.99 -7.27 15.32
C MET A 383 22.99 -8.13 16.58
N GLN A 384 24.04 -8.02 17.40
CA GLN A 384 24.13 -8.77 18.65
C GLN A 384 23.05 -8.33 19.65
N TRP A 385 22.74 -7.02 19.72
CA TRP A 385 21.63 -6.53 20.56
C TRP A 385 20.29 -7.17 20.16
N TYR A 386 20.02 -7.27 18.84
CA TYR A 386 18.82 -7.96 18.36
C TYR A 386 18.79 -9.45 18.72
N LYS A 387 19.93 -10.18 18.60
CA LYS A 387 20.04 -11.60 18.95
C LYS A 387 19.83 -11.85 20.42
N GLU A 388 20.27 -10.93 21.27
CA GLU A 388 20.12 -10.98 22.72
C GLU A 388 18.75 -10.49 23.20
N GLY A 389 17.86 -10.04 22.31
CA GLY A 389 16.54 -9.51 22.66
C GLY A 389 16.60 -8.18 23.41
N ARG A 390 17.71 -7.42 23.27
CA ARG A 390 17.88 -6.12 23.93
C ARG A 390 17.04 -5.04 23.23
N ASP A 391 16.62 -4.04 23.98
CA ASP A 391 15.93 -2.88 23.41
C ASP A 391 16.91 -1.95 22.69
N VAL A 392 17.06 -2.12 21.39
CA VAL A 392 18.00 -1.38 20.54
C VAL A 392 17.84 0.14 20.65
N TYR A 393 16.64 0.61 20.90
CA TYR A 393 16.37 2.04 21.07
C TYR A 393 16.98 2.58 22.36
N SER A 394 16.85 1.84 23.46
CA SER A 394 17.49 2.18 24.73
C SER A 394 19.00 1.99 24.68
N GLU A 395 19.49 0.98 23.98
CA GLU A 395 20.94 0.78 23.75
C GLU A 395 21.56 1.97 23.01
N PHE A 396 20.93 2.42 21.93
CA PHE A 396 21.40 3.60 21.20
C PHE A 396 21.31 4.87 22.07
N ALA A 397 20.18 5.07 22.76
CA ALA A 397 20.02 6.20 23.67
C ALA A 397 21.08 6.22 24.79
N SER A 398 21.43 5.03 25.33
CA SER A 398 22.53 4.88 26.31
C SER A 398 23.86 5.45 25.78
N LYS A 399 24.18 5.21 24.52
CA LYS A 399 25.37 5.77 23.87
C LYS A 399 25.26 7.28 23.64
N VAL A 400 24.08 7.74 23.21
CA VAL A 400 23.82 9.18 22.97
C VAL A 400 23.96 10.00 24.26
N TYR A 401 23.38 9.53 25.36
CA TYR A 401 23.32 10.26 26.63
C TYR A 401 24.40 9.85 27.63
N ASN A 402 25.25 8.88 27.27
CA ASN A 402 26.32 8.33 28.12
C ASN A 402 25.77 7.89 29.51
N LYS A 403 24.67 7.12 29.49
CA LYS A 403 23.99 6.60 30.69
C LYS A 403 23.83 5.07 30.59
N PRO A 404 23.77 4.34 31.70
CA PRO A 404 23.35 2.94 31.69
C PRO A 404 21.98 2.76 31.05
N VAL A 405 21.77 1.65 30.34
CA VAL A 405 20.48 1.36 29.66
C VAL A 405 19.31 1.37 30.64
N ALA A 406 19.51 0.91 31.87
CA ALA A 406 18.50 0.89 32.92
C ALA A 406 18.02 2.31 33.35
N ASP A 407 18.86 3.34 33.14
CA ASP A 407 18.58 4.72 33.52
C ASP A 407 18.01 5.56 32.37
N ILE A 408 17.78 4.95 31.19
CA ILE A 408 17.20 5.60 30.02
C ILE A 408 15.70 5.86 30.24
N THR A 409 15.33 7.13 30.19
CA THR A 409 13.94 7.56 30.32
C THR A 409 13.11 7.21 29.08
N LYS A 410 11.78 7.20 29.21
CA LYS A 410 10.87 6.99 28.06
C LYS A 410 11.09 8.02 26.94
N GLN A 411 11.41 9.26 27.30
CA GLN A 411 11.65 10.33 26.34
C GLN A 411 12.99 10.12 25.59
N GLU A 412 14.07 9.78 26.30
CA GLU A 412 15.37 9.45 25.71
C GLU A 412 15.27 8.21 24.80
N ARG A 413 14.51 7.20 25.22
CA ARG A 413 14.19 6.05 24.39
C ARG A 413 13.45 6.44 23.11
N ALA A 414 12.51 7.39 23.18
CA ALA A 414 11.79 7.91 22.01
C ALA A 414 12.72 8.64 21.04
N VAL A 415 13.71 9.38 21.54
CA VAL A 415 14.78 9.95 20.72
C VAL A 415 15.58 8.83 20.04
N GLY A 416 16.02 7.82 20.79
CA GLY A 416 16.73 6.66 20.26
C GLY A 416 15.94 5.96 19.15
N LYS A 417 14.64 5.74 19.35
CA LYS A 417 13.74 5.16 18.34
C LYS A 417 13.70 6.00 17.06
N THR A 418 13.54 7.31 17.19
CA THR A 418 13.47 8.23 16.04
C THR A 418 14.79 8.26 15.27
N CYS A 419 15.93 8.24 15.98
CA CYS A 419 17.24 8.17 15.37
C CYS A 419 17.47 6.85 14.60
N ILE A 420 17.22 5.71 15.22
CA ILE A 420 17.39 4.39 14.59
C ILE A 420 16.53 4.26 13.32
N LEU A 421 15.26 4.66 13.37
CA LEU A 421 14.34 4.52 12.25
C LEU A 421 14.56 5.56 11.14
N GLY A 422 15.10 6.75 11.46
CA GLY A 422 15.29 7.83 10.49
C GLY A 422 16.70 7.93 9.92
N LEU A 423 17.72 7.83 10.78
CA LEU A 423 19.11 8.10 10.38
C LEU A 423 19.73 6.97 9.56
N GLY A 424 19.18 5.76 9.63
CA GLY A 424 19.62 4.61 8.83
C GLY A 424 19.57 4.84 7.32
N TYR A 425 18.73 5.78 6.89
CA TYR A 425 18.53 6.14 5.50
C TYR A 425 19.01 7.55 5.16
N GLY A 426 19.85 8.13 6.04
CA GLY A 426 20.55 9.39 5.82
C GLY A 426 19.72 10.64 6.01
N THR A 427 18.73 10.60 6.89
CA THR A 427 18.01 11.80 7.33
C THR A 427 19.00 12.85 7.86
N GLY A 428 18.89 14.10 7.41
CA GLY A 428 19.71 15.23 7.87
C GLY A 428 19.20 15.82 9.18
N ALA A 429 20.03 16.65 9.83
CA ALA A 429 19.75 17.25 11.13
C ALA A 429 18.45 18.04 11.17
N THR A 430 18.19 18.91 10.19
CA THR A 430 16.95 19.71 10.13
C THR A 430 15.68 18.85 10.09
N LYS A 431 15.69 17.76 9.30
CA LYS A 431 14.56 16.85 9.22
C LYS A 431 14.41 16.01 10.50
N LEU A 432 15.53 15.60 11.14
CA LEU A 432 15.52 14.90 12.42
C LEU A 432 14.89 15.76 13.52
N GLN A 433 15.30 17.02 13.64
CA GLN A 433 14.75 17.99 14.60
C GLN A 433 13.22 18.09 14.47
N LEU A 434 12.72 18.30 13.25
CA LEU A 434 11.27 18.36 12.99
C LEU A 434 10.56 17.04 13.33
N THR A 435 11.17 15.90 12.99
CA THR A 435 10.57 14.59 13.30
C THR A 435 10.51 14.32 14.80
N LEU A 436 11.54 14.67 15.56
CA LEU A 436 11.56 14.55 17.01
C LEU A 436 10.46 15.41 17.66
N LYS A 437 10.30 16.66 17.21
CA LYS A 437 9.25 17.55 17.70
C LYS A 437 7.85 16.99 17.42
N LEU A 438 7.58 16.55 16.20
CA LEU A 438 6.24 16.11 15.77
C LEU A 438 5.86 14.71 16.26
N MET A 439 6.82 13.77 16.32
CA MET A 439 6.53 12.37 16.60
C MET A 439 6.87 11.94 18.03
N ALA A 440 7.90 12.53 18.63
CA ALA A 440 8.36 12.20 19.99
C ALA A 440 7.99 13.28 21.00
N GLY A 441 7.49 14.46 20.57
CA GLY A 441 7.22 15.60 21.45
C GLY A 441 8.49 16.18 22.09
N VAL A 442 9.65 15.98 21.44
CA VAL A 442 10.96 16.40 21.94
C VAL A 442 11.44 17.57 21.08
N ASP A 443 11.54 18.74 21.67
CA ASP A 443 12.10 19.93 21.02
C ASP A 443 13.59 20.03 21.34
N ILE A 444 14.44 20.02 20.30
CA ILE A 444 15.89 20.13 20.37
C ILE A 444 16.36 21.24 19.44
N ASP A 445 17.50 21.83 19.72
CA ASP A 445 18.11 22.79 18.82
C ASP A 445 18.86 22.11 17.64
N GLU A 446 19.36 22.93 16.73
CA GLU A 446 20.05 22.43 15.52
C GLU A 446 21.42 21.79 15.88
N GLU A 447 22.11 22.28 16.91
CA GLU A 447 23.40 21.76 17.34
C GLU A 447 23.24 20.36 17.95
N GLU A 448 22.23 20.16 18.79
CA GLU A 448 21.93 18.85 19.36
C GLU A 448 21.48 17.88 18.26
N SER A 449 20.68 18.34 17.30
CA SER A 449 20.30 17.51 16.15
C SER A 449 21.51 17.07 15.31
N LYS A 450 22.47 17.98 15.05
CA LYS A 450 23.73 17.65 14.38
C LYS A 450 24.57 16.65 15.19
N ARG A 451 24.61 16.80 16.51
CA ARG A 451 25.30 15.88 17.42
C ARG A 451 24.71 14.48 17.32
N LEU A 452 23.38 14.35 17.39
CA LEU A 452 22.67 13.05 17.26
C LEU A 452 23.00 12.35 15.93
N VAL A 453 23.00 13.11 14.82
CA VAL A 453 23.38 12.60 13.49
C VAL A 453 24.83 12.11 13.49
N ALA A 454 25.75 12.88 14.10
CA ALA A 454 27.17 12.49 14.17
C ALA A 454 27.38 11.22 14.99
N VAL A 455 26.76 11.13 16.17
CA VAL A 455 26.81 9.93 17.03
C VAL A 455 26.25 8.71 16.32
N TYR A 456 25.13 8.84 15.61
CA TYR A 456 24.58 7.73 14.84
C TYR A 456 25.58 7.23 13.78
N ARG A 457 26.18 8.15 13.03
CA ARG A 457 27.12 7.80 11.95
C ARG A 457 28.42 7.17 12.46
N GLU A 458 28.87 7.58 13.63
CA GLU A 458 30.03 6.98 14.29
C GLU A 458 29.74 5.55 14.78
N LEU A 459 28.58 5.35 15.40
CA LEU A 459 28.16 4.05 15.93
C LEU A 459 27.70 3.05 14.85
N ASN A 460 27.36 3.51 13.66
CA ASN A 460 26.84 2.69 12.57
C ASN A 460 27.69 2.86 11.29
N ASP A 461 29.00 2.75 11.43
CA ASP A 461 29.96 2.96 10.34
C ASP A 461 29.72 2.01 9.15
N LYS A 462 29.31 0.78 9.39
CA LYS A 462 28.98 -0.20 8.35
C LYS A 462 27.72 0.18 7.55
N VAL A 463 26.76 0.83 8.18
CA VAL A 463 25.60 1.40 7.47
C VAL A 463 26.03 2.53 6.54
N ILE A 464 26.99 3.35 6.99
CA ILE A 464 27.55 4.44 6.16
C ILE A 464 28.38 3.87 4.99
N GLU A 465 29.12 2.78 5.19
CA GLU A 465 29.78 2.07 4.10
C GLU A 465 28.77 1.57 3.07
N LEU A 466 27.66 0.95 3.51
CA LEU A 466 26.59 0.49 2.63
C LEU A 466 25.96 1.63 1.80
N TRP A 467 25.82 2.85 2.35
CA TRP A 467 25.37 4.01 1.55
C TRP A 467 26.34 4.32 0.41
N ARG A 468 27.65 4.23 0.66
CA ARG A 468 28.68 4.47 -0.37
C ARG A 468 28.65 3.38 -1.43
N ASP A 469 28.49 2.12 -1.05
CA ASP A 469 28.36 1.02 -1.99
C ASP A 469 27.13 1.20 -2.89
N CYS A 470 26.00 1.62 -2.33
CA CYS A 470 24.80 1.93 -3.09
C CYS A 470 24.92 3.17 -3.96
N GLU A 471 25.68 4.18 -3.55
CA GLU A 471 26.02 5.35 -4.39
C GLU A 471 26.90 4.94 -5.57
N ASN A 472 27.89 4.08 -5.35
CA ASN A 472 28.73 3.53 -6.41
C ASN A 472 27.88 2.67 -7.37
N ALA A 473 26.93 1.89 -6.86
CA ALA A 473 26.00 1.13 -7.69
C ALA A 473 25.16 2.03 -8.61
N LEU A 474 24.69 3.19 -8.14
CA LEU A 474 24.00 4.17 -8.99
C LEU A 474 24.91 4.69 -10.10
N HIS A 475 26.18 5.02 -9.76
CA HIS A 475 27.17 5.46 -10.75
C HIS A 475 27.38 4.39 -11.82
N ASP A 476 27.55 3.15 -11.38
CA ASP A 476 27.80 2.02 -12.28
C ASP A 476 26.61 1.71 -13.18
N ILE A 477 25.38 1.72 -12.65
CA ILE A 477 24.15 1.54 -13.44
C ILE A 477 24.00 2.69 -14.47
N ALA A 478 24.29 3.94 -14.08
CA ALA A 478 24.18 5.11 -14.98
C ALA A 478 25.22 5.10 -16.10
N SER A 479 26.41 4.52 -15.86
CA SER A 479 27.55 4.45 -16.78
C SER A 479 27.65 3.14 -17.56
N TRP A 480 26.67 2.23 -17.43
CA TRP A 480 26.65 0.98 -18.17
C TRP A 480 26.50 1.23 -19.69
N PRO A 481 27.29 0.66 -20.61
CA PRO A 481 28.02 -0.61 -20.49
C PRO A 481 29.54 -0.49 -20.20
N GLU A 482 30.06 0.59 -19.73
CA GLU A 482 31.49 0.76 -19.42
C GLU A 482 31.95 -0.21 -18.33
N ILE A 483 30.99 -0.68 -17.49
CA ILE A 483 31.24 -1.64 -16.42
C ILE A 483 31.04 -3.06 -16.94
N LYS A 484 32.05 -3.88 -16.76
CA LYS A 484 32.18 -5.11 -17.51
C LYS A 484 31.51 -6.35 -16.91
N GLN A 485 31.16 -6.38 -15.62
CA GLN A 485 30.57 -7.55 -14.96
C GLN A 485 29.65 -7.17 -13.80
N PRO A 486 28.51 -7.86 -13.61
CA PRO A 486 27.70 -7.77 -12.41
C PRO A 486 28.50 -8.09 -11.14
N TYR A 487 28.20 -7.42 -10.04
CA TYR A 487 28.85 -7.63 -8.76
C TYR A 487 27.86 -7.51 -7.59
N TYR A 488 28.22 -8.12 -6.47
CA TYR A 488 27.38 -8.11 -5.27
C TYR A 488 27.72 -6.92 -4.37
N ILE A 489 26.67 -6.37 -3.72
CA ILE A 489 26.77 -5.37 -2.66
C ILE A 489 26.11 -5.87 -1.37
N GLY A 490 26.49 -5.23 -0.25
CA GLY A 490 26.10 -5.64 1.09
C GLY A 490 26.88 -6.83 1.64
N HIS A 491 26.96 -6.93 2.96
CA HIS A 491 27.79 -7.91 3.66
C HIS A 491 27.49 -9.37 3.28
N HIS A 492 26.21 -9.67 3.07
CA HIS A 492 25.75 -11.05 2.77
C HIS A 492 25.64 -11.37 1.27
N GLN A 493 26.08 -10.46 0.40
CA GLN A 493 26.11 -10.67 -1.05
C GLN A 493 24.78 -11.14 -1.65
N CYS A 494 23.67 -10.62 -1.14
CA CYS A 494 22.32 -10.98 -1.60
C CYS A 494 21.73 -9.99 -2.63
N LEU A 495 22.42 -8.90 -2.91
CA LEU A 495 22.04 -7.88 -3.87
C LEU A 495 23.04 -7.83 -5.03
N LEU A 496 22.59 -8.10 -6.25
CA LEU A 496 23.46 -8.13 -7.44
C LEU A 496 23.22 -6.87 -8.30
N VAL A 497 24.23 -6.04 -8.43
CA VAL A 497 24.22 -4.86 -9.32
C VAL A 497 24.36 -5.32 -10.77
N THR A 498 23.44 -4.88 -11.64
CA THR A 498 23.39 -5.23 -13.06
C THR A 498 22.99 -4.01 -13.88
N PRO A 499 23.07 -4.06 -15.24
CA PRO A 499 22.57 -2.96 -16.10
C PRO A 499 21.07 -2.69 -15.92
N ASP A 500 20.31 -3.71 -15.55
CA ASP A 500 18.85 -3.61 -15.37
C ASP A 500 18.43 -3.00 -14.02
N GLY A 501 19.40 -2.80 -13.11
CA GLY A 501 19.18 -2.35 -11.74
C GLY A 501 19.78 -3.29 -10.70
N ILE A 502 19.26 -3.26 -9.49
CA ILE A 502 19.73 -4.10 -8.37
C ILE A 502 18.80 -5.32 -8.28
N LYS A 503 19.35 -6.49 -8.61
CA LYS A 503 18.64 -7.77 -8.52
C LYS A 503 18.53 -8.22 -7.06
N LEU A 504 17.33 -8.61 -6.68
CA LEU A 504 16.94 -9.06 -5.33
C LEU A 504 16.98 -10.59 -5.22
N PRO A 505 16.99 -11.17 -3.99
CA PRO A 505 17.02 -12.61 -3.77
C PRO A 505 15.86 -13.40 -4.39
N ASN A 506 14.69 -12.78 -4.54
CA ASN A 506 13.53 -13.37 -5.20
C ASN A 506 13.63 -13.39 -6.73
N GLY A 507 14.70 -12.84 -7.33
CA GLY A 507 14.92 -12.77 -8.76
C GLY A 507 14.36 -11.52 -9.46
N LEU A 508 13.60 -10.66 -8.77
CA LEU A 508 13.12 -9.37 -9.27
C LEU A 508 14.16 -8.27 -9.07
N TYR A 509 13.85 -7.04 -9.51
CA TYR A 509 14.80 -5.94 -9.52
C TYR A 509 14.23 -4.66 -8.90
N ILE A 510 15.06 -3.91 -8.20
CA ILE A 510 14.85 -2.47 -7.99
C ILE A 510 15.43 -1.75 -9.20
N LYS A 511 14.58 -1.06 -9.93
CA LYS A 511 14.91 -0.38 -11.19
C LYS A 511 14.85 1.13 -11.05
N TYR A 512 15.78 1.81 -11.70
CA TYR A 512 15.84 3.28 -11.78
C TYR A 512 15.79 3.69 -13.28
N PRO A 513 14.56 3.79 -13.87
CA PRO A 513 14.44 4.02 -15.31
C PRO A 513 15.09 5.32 -15.74
N LYS A 514 15.91 5.27 -16.81
CA LYS A 514 16.64 6.42 -17.35
C LYS A 514 17.53 7.12 -16.29
N LEU A 515 18.18 6.34 -15.44
CA LEU A 515 19.12 6.86 -14.46
C LEU A 515 20.24 7.64 -15.17
N LYS A 516 20.48 8.86 -14.70
CA LYS A 516 21.52 9.76 -15.23
C LYS A 516 22.12 10.58 -14.12
N LEU A 517 23.35 11.03 -14.34
CA LEU A 517 24.02 12.01 -13.49
C LEU A 517 23.63 13.41 -13.97
N ASP A 518 23.05 14.22 -13.11
CA ASP A 518 22.70 15.61 -13.38
C ASP A 518 23.70 16.56 -12.67
N ALA A 519 24.44 17.29 -13.46
CA ALA A 519 25.43 18.26 -13.01
C ALA A 519 24.97 19.73 -13.21
N SER A 520 23.70 19.96 -13.47
CA SER A 520 23.14 21.30 -13.76
C SER A 520 23.09 22.23 -12.54
N GLU A 521 23.14 21.67 -11.32
CA GLU A 521 23.19 22.44 -10.07
C GLU A 521 24.60 22.46 -9.46
N SER A 522 24.78 23.26 -8.43
CA SER A 522 26.04 23.36 -7.66
C SER A 522 26.49 22.04 -7.03
N ARG A 523 25.64 21.03 -7.00
CA ARG A 523 25.88 19.69 -6.49
C ARG A 523 25.34 18.64 -7.48
N THR A 524 26.22 17.79 -7.95
CA THR A 524 25.90 16.67 -8.83
C THR A 524 24.94 15.71 -8.13
N LYS A 525 23.85 15.32 -8.81
CA LYS A 525 22.81 14.42 -8.29
C LYS A 525 22.50 13.32 -9.30
N PHE A 526 22.15 12.12 -8.82
CA PHE A 526 21.52 11.12 -9.66
C PHE A 526 20.03 11.40 -9.79
N MET A 527 19.52 11.30 -11.02
CA MET A 527 18.12 11.50 -11.36
C MET A 527 17.60 10.28 -12.13
N TYR A 528 16.40 9.85 -11.84
CA TYR A 528 15.71 8.82 -12.62
C TYR A 528 14.27 9.22 -12.95
N LYS A 529 13.68 8.59 -13.97
CA LYS A 529 12.33 8.92 -14.42
C LYS A 529 11.29 8.10 -13.67
N SER A 530 10.41 8.78 -12.91
CA SER A 530 9.20 8.20 -12.33
C SER A 530 7.94 8.64 -13.10
N ARG A 531 6.76 8.09 -12.74
CA ARG A 531 5.47 8.58 -13.26
C ARG A 531 5.19 10.05 -12.92
N ARG A 532 5.74 10.55 -11.83
CA ARG A 532 5.54 11.94 -11.35
C ARG A 532 6.56 12.92 -11.93
N GLY A 533 7.50 12.46 -12.75
CA GLY A 533 8.57 13.25 -13.28
C GLY A 533 9.96 12.71 -12.92
N GLU A 534 11.00 13.53 -13.07
CA GLU A 534 12.34 13.19 -12.63
C GLU A 534 12.46 13.33 -11.11
N ILE A 535 13.04 12.33 -10.47
CA ILE A 535 13.25 12.26 -9.02
C ILE A 535 14.74 12.08 -8.75
N SER A 536 15.26 12.85 -7.79
CA SER A 536 16.64 12.68 -7.32
C SER A 536 16.76 11.44 -6.44
N ILE A 537 17.90 10.76 -6.54
CA ILE A 537 18.24 9.59 -5.73
C ILE A 537 19.70 9.63 -5.33
N TRP A 538 20.03 8.98 -4.22
CA TRP A 538 21.38 8.86 -3.70
C TRP A 538 21.50 7.57 -2.86
N GLY A 539 22.72 7.17 -2.48
CA GLY A 539 22.98 5.89 -1.85
C GLY A 539 22.12 5.54 -0.64
N GLY A 540 21.86 6.50 0.26
CA GLY A 540 20.97 6.27 1.42
C GLY A 540 19.51 5.99 1.02
N SER A 541 19.00 6.61 -0.05
CA SER A 541 17.68 6.30 -0.60
C SER A 541 17.64 4.93 -1.28
N VAL A 542 18.75 4.51 -1.90
CA VAL A 542 18.87 3.13 -2.44
C VAL A 542 18.85 2.12 -1.30
N VAL A 543 19.56 2.38 -0.19
CA VAL A 543 19.53 1.53 1.00
C VAL A 543 18.10 1.40 1.54
N GLU A 544 17.36 2.50 1.65
CA GLU A 544 15.94 2.44 2.04
C GLU A 544 15.14 1.53 1.10
N ASN A 545 15.30 1.70 -0.22
CA ASN A 545 14.57 0.90 -1.21
C ASN A 545 14.90 -0.60 -1.11
N VAL A 546 16.17 -0.96 -1.01
CA VAL A 546 16.56 -2.39 -0.94
C VAL A 546 16.18 -3.01 0.40
N VAL A 547 16.29 -2.28 1.51
CA VAL A 547 15.88 -2.76 2.84
C VAL A 547 14.39 -3.02 2.89
N GLN A 548 13.57 -2.10 2.37
CA GLN A 548 12.12 -2.29 2.27
C GLN A 548 11.76 -3.46 1.37
N ALA A 549 12.47 -3.63 0.25
CA ALA A 549 12.24 -4.75 -0.66
C ALA A 549 12.61 -6.09 -0.03
N LEU A 550 13.75 -6.17 0.66
CA LEU A 550 14.18 -7.39 1.37
C LEU A 550 13.19 -7.75 2.50
N ALA A 551 12.76 -6.77 3.30
CA ALA A 551 11.74 -6.97 4.34
C ALA A 551 10.43 -7.51 3.73
N ARG A 552 9.97 -6.95 2.60
CA ARG A 552 8.80 -7.44 1.87
C ARG A 552 8.98 -8.86 1.36
N ILE A 553 10.16 -9.23 0.86
CA ILE A 553 10.44 -10.60 0.39
C ILE A 553 10.39 -11.58 1.56
N ILE A 554 10.99 -11.24 2.70
CA ILE A 554 10.97 -12.07 3.91
C ILE A 554 9.52 -12.34 4.32
N VAL A 555 8.73 -11.29 4.53
CA VAL A 555 7.31 -11.42 4.93
C VAL A 555 6.50 -12.16 3.86
N GLY A 556 6.75 -11.93 2.57
CA GLY A 556 6.09 -12.65 1.49
C GLY A 556 6.39 -14.15 1.50
N GLU A 557 7.64 -14.56 1.68
CA GLU A 557 8.00 -15.98 1.79
C GLU A 557 7.41 -16.63 3.05
N GLN A 558 7.44 -15.92 4.18
CA GLN A 558 6.79 -16.37 5.43
C GLN A 558 5.27 -16.50 5.25
N MET A 559 4.63 -15.55 4.57
CA MET A 559 3.19 -15.60 4.27
C MET A 559 2.81 -16.83 3.42
N LEU A 560 3.65 -17.22 2.46
CA LEU A 560 3.44 -18.46 1.70
C LEU A 560 3.60 -19.70 2.57
N GLU A 561 4.54 -19.70 3.51
CA GLU A 561 4.70 -20.81 4.44
C GLU A 561 3.51 -20.92 5.41
N VAL A 562 3.02 -19.79 5.93
CA VAL A 562 1.80 -19.74 6.73
C VAL A 562 0.60 -20.27 5.93
N ASN A 563 0.49 -19.92 4.64
CA ASN A 563 -0.59 -20.34 3.77
C ASN A 563 -0.69 -21.86 3.57
N LYS A 564 0.34 -22.63 3.87
CA LYS A 564 0.30 -24.11 3.81
C LYS A 564 -0.68 -24.70 4.83
N LYS A 565 -0.93 -24.01 5.93
CA LYS A 565 -1.83 -24.46 6.99
C LYS A 565 -2.98 -23.49 7.27
N TYR A 566 -2.71 -22.21 7.33
CA TYR A 566 -3.67 -21.16 7.59
C TYR A 566 -3.59 -20.08 6.52
N ARG A 567 -4.69 -19.86 5.81
CA ARG A 567 -4.71 -18.89 4.71
C ARG A 567 -4.64 -17.46 5.21
N PRO A 568 -3.63 -16.67 4.84
CA PRO A 568 -3.60 -15.23 5.04
C PRO A 568 -4.78 -14.54 4.34
N VAL A 569 -5.48 -13.67 5.06
CA VAL A 569 -6.67 -12.96 4.57
C VAL A 569 -6.42 -11.47 4.34
N LEU A 570 -5.33 -10.97 4.93
CA LEU A 570 -4.87 -9.58 4.81
C LEU A 570 -3.37 -9.54 5.12
N THR A 571 -2.64 -8.66 4.47
CA THR A 571 -1.29 -8.26 4.88
C THR A 571 -1.23 -6.74 5.01
N VAL A 572 -0.63 -6.23 6.07
CA VAL A 572 -0.49 -4.79 6.36
C VAL A 572 0.97 -4.51 6.69
N HIS A 573 1.68 -3.86 5.77
CA HIS A 573 3.12 -3.63 5.86
C HIS A 573 3.91 -4.94 6.03
N ASP A 574 4.33 -5.25 7.24
CA ASP A 574 5.12 -6.40 7.68
C ASP A 574 4.31 -7.37 8.58
N ALA A 575 3.00 -7.17 8.67
CA ALA A 575 2.09 -8.05 9.38
C ALA A 575 1.35 -9.01 8.44
N VAL A 576 1.09 -10.21 8.93
CA VAL A 576 0.24 -11.25 8.30
C VAL A 576 -0.98 -11.48 9.18
N VAL A 577 -2.17 -11.39 8.58
CA VAL A 577 -3.45 -11.61 9.26
C VAL A 577 -4.11 -12.87 8.74
N CYS A 578 -4.49 -13.76 9.65
CA CYS A 578 -5.19 -15.01 9.35
C CYS A 578 -6.54 -15.07 10.07
N VAL A 579 -7.48 -15.82 9.52
CA VAL A 579 -8.72 -16.23 10.18
C VAL A 579 -8.65 -17.73 10.40
N VAL A 580 -8.72 -18.15 11.67
CA VAL A 580 -8.52 -19.55 12.08
C VAL A 580 -9.69 -20.03 12.96
N PRO A 581 -10.00 -21.35 12.97
CA PRO A 581 -11.01 -21.89 13.88
C PRO A 581 -10.67 -21.58 15.34
N GLU A 582 -11.66 -21.20 16.14
CA GLU A 582 -11.47 -20.82 17.54
C GLU A 582 -10.79 -21.92 18.37
N GLN A 583 -11.10 -23.20 18.08
CA GLN A 583 -10.50 -24.34 18.78
C GLN A 583 -9.01 -24.54 18.47
N GLU A 584 -8.51 -23.97 17.37
CA GLU A 584 -7.12 -24.10 16.92
C GLU A 584 -6.29 -22.82 17.20
N VAL A 585 -6.88 -21.77 17.79
CA VAL A 585 -6.29 -20.44 17.82
C VAL A 585 -4.90 -20.40 18.46
N GLU A 586 -4.71 -21.09 19.61
CA GLU A 586 -3.40 -21.12 20.30
C GLU A 586 -2.35 -21.85 19.47
N SER A 587 -2.70 -23.03 18.92
CA SER A 587 -1.78 -23.79 18.07
C SER A 587 -1.49 -23.08 16.73
N ALA A 588 -2.45 -22.32 16.21
CA ALA A 588 -2.28 -21.52 15.02
C ALA A 588 -1.36 -20.33 15.28
N GLN A 589 -1.53 -19.64 16.41
CA GLN A 589 -0.66 -18.55 16.83
C GLN A 589 0.78 -19.02 16.98
N GLU A 590 1.00 -20.14 17.69
CA GLU A 590 2.35 -20.73 17.86
C GLU A 590 2.97 -21.07 16.50
N TYR A 591 2.22 -21.73 15.60
CA TYR A 591 2.68 -22.05 14.25
C TYR A 591 3.06 -20.80 13.45
N ILE A 592 2.19 -19.79 13.42
CA ILE A 592 2.40 -18.54 12.68
C ILE A 592 3.61 -17.79 13.24
N MET A 593 3.74 -17.68 14.57
CA MET A 593 4.88 -17.05 15.22
C MET A 593 6.19 -17.76 14.89
N ASN A 594 6.20 -19.10 14.90
CA ASN A 594 7.39 -19.88 14.55
C ASN A 594 7.82 -19.62 13.10
N VAL A 595 6.86 -19.59 12.15
CA VAL A 595 7.13 -19.27 10.75
C VAL A 595 7.64 -17.84 10.61
N MET A 596 6.96 -16.85 11.24
CA MET A 596 7.30 -15.43 11.15
C MET A 596 8.61 -15.08 11.88
N SER A 597 9.10 -15.94 12.77
CA SER A 597 10.40 -15.80 13.44
C SER A 597 11.54 -16.55 12.72
N THR A 598 11.23 -17.22 11.61
CA THR A 598 12.23 -17.99 10.85
C THR A 598 12.65 -17.21 9.59
N PRO A 599 13.95 -16.84 9.46
CA PRO A 599 14.42 -16.17 8.25
C PRO A 599 14.44 -17.12 7.05
N PRO A 600 14.22 -16.62 5.83
CA PRO A 600 14.42 -17.39 4.61
C PRO A 600 15.87 -17.89 4.46
N ASN A 601 16.08 -18.95 3.69
CA ASN A 601 17.40 -19.55 3.48
C ASN A 601 18.47 -18.57 2.96
N TRP A 602 18.08 -17.61 2.14
CA TRP A 602 18.98 -16.56 1.61
C TRP A 602 19.35 -15.50 2.67
N ALA A 603 18.60 -15.38 3.77
CA ALA A 603 18.80 -14.41 4.85
C ALA A 603 19.41 -15.08 6.11
N THR A 604 20.31 -16.04 5.93
CA THR A 604 20.96 -16.76 7.04
C THR A 604 21.61 -15.78 8.03
N GLY A 605 21.34 -16.00 9.32
CA GLY A 605 21.89 -15.18 10.40
C GLY A 605 21.14 -13.87 10.68
N LEU A 606 20.12 -13.53 9.88
CA LEU A 606 19.22 -12.42 10.18
C LEU A 606 18.39 -12.74 11.43
N PRO A 607 18.46 -11.93 12.50
CA PRO A 607 17.62 -12.12 13.68
C PRO A 607 16.19 -11.62 13.42
N VAL A 608 15.27 -12.50 13.06
CA VAL A 608 13.86 -12.19 12.86
C VAL A 608 13.07 -12.55 14.11
N THR A 609 12.16 -11.67 14.53
CA THR A 609 11.20 -11.94 15.62
C THR A 609 9.85 -11.35 15.23
N CYS A 610 8.79 -11.82 15.84
CA CYS A 610 7.45 -11.30 15.65
C CYS A 610 6.67 -11.22 16.97
N GLU A 611 5.60 -10.48 16.95
CA GLU A 611 4.59 -10.41 18.00
C GLU A 611 3.26 -10.82 17.38
N ALA A 612 2.45 -11.61 18.07
CA ALA A 612 1.16 -12.04 17.58
C ALA A 612 0.11 -12.00 18.69
N ASP A 613 -1.02 -11.39 18.36
CA ASP A 613 -2.21 -11.37 19.18
C ASP A 613 -3.39 -11.96 18.40
N TYR A 614 -4.44 -12.35 19.11
CA TYR A 614 -5.67 -12.83 18.50
C TYR A 614 -6.92 -12.33 19.22
N GLY A 615 -8.03 -12.26 18.51
CA GLY A 615 -9.30 -11.83 19.04
C GLY A 615 -10.47 -12.08 18.10
N ASP A 616 -11.62 -11.55 18.44
CA ASP A 616 -12.82 -11.61 17.59
C ASP A 616 -12.72 -10.64 16.43
N SER A 617 -11.98 -9.55 16.61
CA SER A 617 -11.76 -8.51 15.59
C SER A 617 -10.29 -8.30 15.28
N TYR A 618 -10.02 -7.70 14.13
CA TYR A 618 -8.68 -7.23 13.76
C TYR A 618 -8.18 -6.12 14.70
N GLY A 619 -9.09 -5.44 15.39
CA GLY A 619 -8.74 -4.43 16.37
C GLY A 619 -8.31 -4.99 17.74
N ASP A 620 -8.64 -6.22 18.06
CA ASP A 620 -8.24 -6.88 19.30
C ASP A 620 -6.77 -7.34 19.26
N CYS A 621 -6.22 -7.37 18.05
CA CYS A 621 -4.87 -7.88 17.76
C CYS A 621 -3.84 -6.75 17.56
#